data_253fd93ab2d31129d87e288f57dc4b12
#
_entry.id   253fd93ab2d31129d87e288f57dc4b12
#
_cell.length_a   1.000
_cell.length_b   1.000
_cell.length_c   1.000
_cell.angle_alpha   90.00
_cell.angle_beta   90.00
_cell.angle_gamma   90.00
#
_symmetry.space_group_name_H-M   'P 1'
#
loop_
_entity.id
_entity.type
_entity.pdbx_description
1 polymer ?
#
loop_
_entity_poly.entity_id
_entity_poly.type
_entity_poly.pdbx_seq_one_letter_code
_entity_poly.pdbx_strand_id
1 'polypeptide(L)'
;MMNIADIDKRYKSDLFDGLDEWLEESYQTSFAPYFDIQTHLIKRLSDDDNPITDEELQSILIDIPLKLFEVSEILNRFKLRCNAIKLNIKQTEKQTVFDMTEGSDTHKREVAVLSTIEDKFLLQAYESLIARVEKELSYSRELIMGAKKIWDGRRSSEAPTPTIPETDGVDLPEYTNVPKAYIK
;
A
#
# COMPACT_ATOMS: atom_id res chain seq x y z
N MET A 1 -15.09 -35.55 -15.80
CA MET A 1 -14.43 -34.58 -14.89
C MET A 1 -13.17 -34.11 -15.61
N MET A 2 -13.07 -32.83 -15.92
CA MET A 2 -11.89 -32.23 -16.56
C MET A 2 -10.80 -32.12 -15.49
N ASN A 3 -9.61 -32.66 -15.74
CA ASN A 3 -8.50 -32.62 -14.82
C ASN A 3 -7.89 -31.20 -14.79
N ILE A 4 -7.48 -30.69 -13.62
CA ILE A 4 -6.84 -29.40 -13.45
C ILE A 4 -5.63 -29.23 -14.39
N ALA A 5 -4.88 -30.32 -14.62
CA ALA A 5 -3.77 -30.34 -15.58
C ALA A 5 -4.19 -30.15 -17.05
N ASP A 6 -5.43 -30.49 -17.41
CA ASP A 6 -5.97 -30.26 -18.77
C ASP A 6 -6.49 -28.81 -18.91
N ILE A 7 -6.92 -28.22 -17.80
CA ILE A 7 -7.24 -26.79 -17.71
C ILE A 7 -5.93 -25.98 -17.87
N ASP A 8 -4.89 -26.31 -17.13
CA ASP A 8 -3.57 -25.69 -17.24
C ASP A 8 -2.98 -25.77 -18.65
N LYS A 9 -3.15 -26.90 -19.35
CA LYS A 9 -2.69 -27.04 -20.75
C LYS A 9 -3.48 -26.20 -21.74
N ARG A 10 -4.79 -26.00 -21.53
CA ARG A 10 -5.63 -25.15 -22.39
C ARG A 10 -5.41 -23.65 -22.17
N TYR A 11 -5.04 -23.27 -20.95
CA TYR A 11 -4.85 -21.87 -20.55
C TYR A 11 -3.37 -21.43 -20.49
N LYS A 12 -2.42 -22.35 -20.69
CA LYS A 12 -0.98 -22.04 -20.84
C LYS A 12 -0.62 -21.44 -22.21
N SER A 13 -1.61 -21.05 -23.02
CA SER A 13 -1.34 -20.31 -24.24
C SER A 13 -1.39 -18.82 -23.96
N ASP A 14 -0.55 -18.11 -24.62
CA ASP A 14 -0.43 -16.66 -24.91
C ASP A 14 -1.11 -15.63 -23.99
N LEU A 15 -2.31 -15.94 -23.42
CA LEU A 15 -3.05 -15.01 -22.57
C LEU A 15 -2.42 -14.83 -21.20
N PHE A 16 -1.97 -15.91 -20.55
CA PHE A 16 -1.36 -15.84 -19.20
C PHE A 16 0.03 -15.24 -19.26
N ASP A 17 0.85 -15.66 -20.24
CA ASP A 17 2.19 -15.12 -20.44
C ASP A 17 2.10 -13.62 -20.76
N GLY A 18 1.14 -13.22 -21.59
CA GLY A 18 0.88 -11.82 -21.90
C GLY A 18 0.35 -11.00 -20.71
N LEU A 19 -0.44 -11.59 -19.80
CA LEU A 19 -0.90 -10.91 -18.59
C LEU A 19 0.21 -10.72 -17.57
N ASP A 20 1.10 -11.70 -17.40
CA ASP A 20 2.24 -11.61 -16.50
C ASP A 20 3.24 -10.56 -16.99
N GLU A 21 3.54 -10.54 -18.29
CA GLU A 21 4.37 -9.51 -18.93
C GLU A 21 3.75 -8.12 -18.75
N TRP A 22 2.45 -7.97 -19.01
CA TRP A 22 1.74 -6.71 -18.83
C TRP A 22 1.76 -6.23 -17.37
N LEU A 23 1.58 -7.15 -16.42
CA LEU A 23 1.59 -6.85 -15.00
C LEU A 23 2.96 -6.33 -14.56
N GLU A 24 4.03 -7.03 -14.97
CA GLU A 24 5.41 -6.63 -14.64
C GLU A 24 5.78 -5.33 -15.35
N GLU A 25 5.46 -5.15 -16.63
CA GLU A 25 5.69 -3.90 -17.37
C GLU A 25 4.93 -2.73 -16.73
N SER A 26 3.68 -2.93 -16.35
CA SER A 26 2.85 -1.92 -15.68
C SER A 26 3.43 -1.53 -14.33
N TYR A 27 3.96 -2.50 -13.56
CA TYR A 27 4.61 -2.23 -12.29
C TYR A 27 5.93 -1.47 -12.51
N GLN A 28 6.79 -1.96 -13.39
CA GLN A 28 8.10 -1.37 -13.66
C GLN A 28 7.99 0.06 -14.19
N THR A 29 7.01 0.32 -15.05
CA THR A 29 6.83 1.65 -15.64
C THR A 29 6.17 2.63 -14.68
N SER A 30 5.16 2.17 -13.92
CA SER A 30 4.30 3.08 -13.17
C SER A 30 4.67 3.22 -11.69
N PHE A 31 5.32 2.23 -11.10
CA PHE A 31 5.51 2.17 -9.65
C PHE A 31 6.95 1.95 -9.20
N ALA A 32 7.72 1.08 -9.86
CA ALA A 32 9.07 0.74 -9.46
C ALA A 32 9.98 1.97 -9.25
N PRO A 33 9.98 3.01 -10.11
CA PRO A 33 10.83 4.18 -9.93
C PRO A 33 10.61 4.91 -8.60
N TYR A 34 9.42 4.78 -8.01
CA TYR A 34 9.09 5.38 -6.71
C TYR A 34 9.58 4.55 -5.53
N PHE A 35 9.71 3.22 -5.70
CA PHE A 35 10.13 2.30 -4.66
C PHE A 35 11.63 1.95 -4.68
N ASP A 36 12.34 2.20 -5.77
CA ASP A 36 13.78 1.94 -5.87
C ASP A 36 14.59 2.69 -4.82
N ILE A 37 14.26 3.96 -4.59
CA ILE A 37 14.89 4.79 -3.56
C ILE A 37 14.65 4.19 -2.16
N GLN A 38 13.44 3.67 -1.91
CA GLN A 38 13.11 3.03 -0.64
C GLN A 38 14.00 1.81 -0.37
N THR A 39 14.24 0.96 -1.36
CA THR A 39 15.10 -0.21 -1.22
C THR A 39 16.52 0.18 -0.84
N HIS A 40 17.05 1.25 -1.42
CA HIS A 40 18.36 1.79 -1.07
C HIS A 40 18.40 2.27 0.39
N LEU A 41 17.40 3.05 0.79
CA LEU A 41 17.32 3.63 2.14
C LEU A 41 17.09 2.58 3.24
N ILE A 42 16.36 1.49 2.96
CA ILE A 42 16.22 0.36 3.88
C ILE A 42 17.59 -0.29 4.14
N LYS A 43 18.40 -0.49 3.09
CA LYS A 43 19.76 -1.01 3.24
C LYS A 43 20.62 -0.09 4.08
N ARG A 44 20.50 1.23 3.89
CA ARG A 44 21.24 2.23 4.66
C ARG A 44 20.82 2.24 6.14
N LEU A 45 19.52 2.10 6.43
CA LEU A 45 19.02 2.02 7.81
C LEU A 45 19.47 0.75 8.54
N SER A 46 19.82 -0.30 7.82
CA SER A 46 20.28 -1.59 8.36
C SER A 46 21.82 -1.71 8.42
N ASP A 47 22.54 -0.68 8.02
CA ASP A 47 24.00 -0.67 7.99
C ASP A 47 24.54 -0.07 9.31
N ASP A 48 24.91 -0.96 10.24
CA ASP A 48 25.44 -0.56 11.55
C ASP A 48 26.85 0.08 11.45
N ASP A 49 27.62 -0.27 10.42
CA ASP A 49 28.99 0.23 10.22
C ASP A 49 28.99 1.67 9.67
N ASN A 50 27.92 2.06 8.99
CA ASN A 50 27.79 3.38 8.40
C ASN A 50 26.42 3.99 8.70
N PRO A 51 26.26 4.61 9.89
CA PRO A 51 24.97 5.11 10.32
C PRO A 51 24.40 6.16 9.36
N ILE A 52 23.09 6.12 9.19
CA ILE A 52 22.37 7.05 8.31
C ILE A 52 22.59 8.50 8.75
N THR A 53 22.82 9.41 7.80
CA THR A 53 23.03 10.84 8.09
C THR A 53 21.70 11.57 8.35
N ASP A 54 21.78 12.79 8.86
CA ASP A 54 20.59 13.61 9.09
C ASP A 54 19.95 14.10 7.78
N GLU A 55 20.77 14.33 6.74
CA GLU A 55 20.27 14.66 5.41
C GLU A 55 19.50 13.47 4.80
N GLU A 56 20.02 12.24 4.95
CA GLU A 56 19.32 11.03 4.49
C GLU A 56 18.02 10.82 5.26
N LEU A 57 18.00 11.03 6.59
CA LEU A 57 16.78 10.97 7.41
C LEU A 57 15.76 12.02 6.96
N GLN A 58 16.20 13.25 6.69
CA GLN A 58 15.34 14.32 6.22
C GLN A 58 14.75 13.98 4.85
N SER A 59 15.54 13.41 3.94
CA SER A 59 15.04 12.93 2.64
C SER A 59 13.96 11.86 2.82
N ILE A 60 14.15 10.89 3.73
CA ILE A 60 13.12 9.88 4.03
C ILE A 60 11.82 10.54 4.53
N LEU A 61 11.94 11.54 5.40
CA LEU A 61 10.78 12.18 6.04
C LEU A 61 10.02 13.15 5.12
N ILE A 62 10.65 13.65 4.06
CA ILE A 62 10.08 14.63 3.14
C ILE A 62 9.84 14.04 1.76
N ASP A 63 10.87 13.47 1.12
CA ASP A 63 10.80 13.07 -0.29
C ASP A 63 9.96 11.81 -0.47
N ILE A 64 10.07 10.83 0.45
CA ILE A 64 9.27 9.60 0.36
C ILE A 64 7.77 9.91 0.46
N PRO A 65 7.26 10.66 1.46
CA PRO A 65 5.84 11.02 1.51
C PRO A 65 5.31 11.71 0.25
N LEU A 66 6.10 12.60 -0.36
CA LEU A 66 5.71 13.24 -1.62
C LEU A 66 5.55 12.23 -2.75
N LYS A 67 6.51 11.31 -2.89
CA LYS A 67 6.43 10.22 -3.87
C LYS A 67 5.26 9.27 -3.61
N LEU A 68 4.97 8.97 -2.34
CA LEU A 68 3.83 8.13 -1.99
C LEU A 68 2.49 8.77 -2.36
N PHE A 69 2.42 10.09 -2.36
CA PHE A 69 1.24 10.80 -2.85
C PHE A 69 1.04 10.57 -4.36
N GLU A 70 2.10 10.70 -5.16
CA GLU A 70 2.05 10.42 -6.61
C GLU A 70 1.68 8.97 -6.90
N VAL A 71 2.29 8.01 -6.19
CA VAL A 71 1.95 6.57 -6.28
C VAL A 71 0.47 6.35 -5.96
N SER A 72 -0.06 7.03 -4.93
CA SER A 72 -1.47 6.89 -4.53
C SER A 72 -2.42 7.38 -5.62
N GLU A 73 -2.08 8.45 -6.35
CA GLU A 73 -2.87 8.92 -7.48
C GLU A 73 -2.89 7.90 -8.64
N ILE A 74 -1.72 7.36 -8.98
CA ILE A 74 -1.60 6.33 -10.02
C ILE A 74 -2.41 5.09 -9.60
N LEU A 75 -2.25 4.63 -8.36
CA LEU A 75 -2.97 3.48 -7.82
C LEU A 75 -4.49 3.68 -7.87
N ASN A 76 -4.98 4.87 -7.56
CA ASN A 76 -6.40 5.18 -7.65
C ASN A 76 -6.93 5.04 -9.08
N ARG A 77 -6.16 5.41 -10.11
CA ARG A 77 -6.54 5.19 -11.52
C ARG A 77 -6.65 3.70 -11.84
N PHE A 78 -5.72 2.87 -11.33
CA PHE A 78 -5.82 1.41 -11.48
C PHE A 78 -7.04 0.84 -10.77
N LYS A 79 -7.36 1.30 -9.55
CA LYS A 79 -8.56 0.90 -8.81
C LYS A 79 -9.85 1.28 -9.55
N LEU A 80 -9.91 2.45 -10.16
CA LEU A 80 -11.06 2.86 -10.97
C LEU A 80 -11.25 1.95 -12.19
N ARG A 81 -10.16 1.61 -12.90
CA ARG A 81 -10.22 0.66 -14.02
C ARG A 81 -10.67 -0.73 -13.56
N CYS A 82 -10.12 -1.23 -12.45
CA CYS A 82 -10.53 -2.49 -11.83
C CYS A 82 -12.04 -2.50 -11.55
N ASN A 83 -12.58 -1.43 -10.98
CA ASN A 83 -14.02 -1.31 -10.72
C ASN A 83 -14.85 -1.25 -12.02
N ALA A 84 -14.36 -0.57 -13.06
CA ALA A 84 -15.02 -0.55 -14.36
C ALA A 84 -15.10 -1.94 -14.98
N ILE A 85 -14.02 -2.72 -14.93
CA ILE A 85 -14.00 -4.12 -15.40
C ILE A 85 -15.02 -4.96 -14.61
N LYS A 86 -15.08 -4.83 -13.27
CA LYS A 86 -16.07 -5.53 -12.43
C LYS A 86 -17.52 -5.22 -12.84
N LEU A 87 -17.80 -3.96 -13.16
CA LEU A 87 -19.11 -3.55 -13.63
C LEU A 87 -19.41 -4.12 -15.01
N ASN A 88 -18.44 -4.06 -15.93
CA ASN A 88 -18.59 -4.63 -17.27
C ASN A 88 -18.88 -6.13 -17.22
N ILE A 89 -18.13 -6.90 -16.45
CA ILE A 89 -18.37 -8.34 -16.25
C ILE A 89 -19.82 -8.58 -15.81
N LYS A 90 -20.28 -7.86 -14.78
CA LYS A 90 -21.65 -8.01 -14.26
C LYS A 90 -22.72 -7.67 -15.30
N GLN A 91 -22.49 -6.64 -16.11
CA GLN A 91 -23.44 -6.24 -17.17
C GLN A 91 -23.47 -7.27 -18.28
N THR A 92 -22.30 -7.71 -18.76
CA THR A 92 -22.18 -8.72 -19.81
C THR A 92 -22.80 -10.05 -19.38
N GLU A 93 -22.54 -10.52 -18.15
CA GLU A 93 -23.16 -11.74 -17.64
C GLU A 93 -24.68 -11.64 -17.59
N LYS A 94 -25.24 -10.51 -17.12
CA LYS A 94 -26.70 -10.29 -17.08
C LYS A 94 -27.29 -10.23 -18.47
N GLN A 95 -26.63 -9.54 -19.40
CA GLN A 95 -27.08 -9.41 -20.77
C GLN A 95 -27.07 -10.78 -21.48
N THR A 96 -25.99 -11.54 -21.31
CA THR A 96 -25.88 -12.90 -21.89
C THR A 96 -27.01 -13.81 -21.39
N VAL A 97 -27.30 -13.79 -20.10
CA VAL A 97 -28.42 -14.58 -19.54
C VAL A 97 -29.77 -14.13 -20.11
N PHE A 98 -29.96 -12.81 -20.27
CA PHE A 98 -31.20 -12.24 -20.82
C PHE A 98 -31.40 -12.57 -22.30
N ASP A 99 -30.35 -12.53 -23.09
CA ASP A 99 -30.41 -12.76 -24.55
C ASP A 99 -30.58 -14.23 -24.91
N MET A 100 -30.28 -15.15 -23.96
CA MET A 100 -30.45 -16.58 -24.17
C MET A 100 -31.94 -16.98 -24.06
N THR A 101 -32.58 -17.29 -25.16
CA THR A 101 -33.98 -17.75 -25.17
C THR A 101 -34.14 -19.22 -24.84
N GLU A 102 -33.08 -20.04 -25.03
CA GLU A 102 -33.10 -21.49 -24.81
C GLU A 102 -32.11 -21.93 -23.72
N GLY A 103 -32.38 -23.08 -23.13
CA GLY A 103 -31.54 -23.68 -22.08
C GLY A 103 -32.06 -23.48 -20.66
N SER A 104 -31.57 -24.33 -19.75
CA SER A 104 -31.86 -24.21 -18.32
C SER A 104 -31.18 -22.96 -17.72
N ASP A 105 -31.70 -22.45 -16.61
CA ASP A 105 -31.07 -21.30 -15.90
C ASP A 105 -29.61 -21.56 -15.52
N THR A 106 -29.27 -22.79 -15.19
CA THR A 106 -27.88 -23.19 -14.87
C THR A 106 -27.01 -23.06 -16.12
N HIS A 107 -27.47 -23.59 -17.27
CA HIS A 107 -26.74 -23.52 -18.51
C HIS A 107 -26.54 -22.06 -18.97
N LYS A 108 -27.57 -21.21 -18.86
CA LYS A 108 -27.48 -19.77 -19.19
C LYS A 108 -26.41 -19.07 -18.35
N ARG A 109 -26.36 -19.36 -17.06
CA ARG A 109 -25.33 -18.79 -16.16
C ARG A 109 -23.91 -19.29 -16.50
N GLU A 110 -23.76 -20.56 -16.83
CA GLU A 110 -22.45 -21.12 -17.23
C GLU A 110 -21.92 -20.43 -18.51
N VAL A 111 -22.78 -20.26 -19.51
CA VAL A 111 -22.41 -19.54 -20.75
C VAL A 111 -22.05 -18.09 -20.46
N ALA A 112 -22.81 -17.43 -19.61
CA ALA A 112 -22.53 -16.05 -19.20
C ALA A 112 -21.17 -15.92 -18.48
N VAL A 113 -20.82 -16.87 -17.60
CA VAL A 113 -19.51 -16.91 -16.94
C VAL A 113 -18.39 -17.12 -17.94
N LEU A 114 -18.57 -18.00 -18.92
CA LEU A 114 -17.58 -18.26 -19.97
C LEU A 114 -17.38 -17.05 -20.89
N SER A 115 -18.44 -16.29 -21.17
CA SER A 115 -18.35 -15.08 -22.02
C SER A 115 -17.53 -13.94 -21.39
N THR A 116 -17.26 -14.00 -20.07
CA THR A 116 -16.50 -12.97 -19.35
C THR A 116 -15.18 -13.48 -18.78
N ILE A 117 -14.72 -14.65 -19.23
CA ILE A 117 -13.54 -15.31 -18.62
C ILE A 117 -12.27 -14.49 -18.80
N GLU A 118 -12.06 -13.91 -19.98
CA GLU A 118 -10.90 -13.05 -20.27
C GLU A 118 -10.90 -11.79 -19.42
N ASP A 119 -12.08 -11.14 -19.29
CA ASP A 119 -12.23 -9.97 -18.41
C ASP A 119 -11.95 -10.32 -16.94
N LYS A 120 -12.30 -11.53 -16.49
CA LYS A 120 -12.00 -11.99 -15.13
C LYS A 120 -10.50 -12.22 -14.90
N PHE A 121 -9.78 -12.73 -15.87
CA PHE A 121 -8.32 -12.84 -15.79
C PHE A 121 -7.66 -11.47 -15.75
N LEU A 122 -8.09 -10.55 -16.63
CA LEU A 122 -7.63 -9.18 -16.61
C LEU A 122 -7.91 -8.51 -15.25
N LEU A 123 -9.11 -8.72 -14.70
CA LEU A 123 -9.48 -8.23 -13.38
C LEU A 123 -8.53 -8.75 -12.30
N GLN A 124 -8.21 -10.04 -12.31
CA GLN A 124 -7.30 -10.66 -11.35
C GLN A 124 -5.88 -10.09 -11.48
N ALA A 125 -5.39 -9.82 -12.68
CA ALA A 125 -4.11 -9.16 -12.91
C ALA A 125 -4.09 -7.74 -12.30
N TYR A 126 -5.15 -6.94 -12.51
CA TYR A 126 -5.29 -5.63 -11.86
C TYR A 126 -5.30 -5.72 -10.34
N GLU A 127 -6.05 -6.67 -9.76
CA GLU A 127 -6.12 -6.89 -8.32
C GLU A 127 -4.76 -7.29 -7.74
N SER A 128 -4.01 -8.14 -8.44
CA SER A 128 -2.67 -8.56 -8.04
C SER A 128 -1.68 -7.39 -8.06
N LEU A 129 -1.72 -6.54 -9.09
CA LEU A 129 -0.91 -5.34 -9.18
C LEU A 129 -1.23 -4.36 -8.05
N ILE A 130 -2.52 -4.11 -7.81
CA ILE A 130 -2.98 -3.24 -6.72
C ILE A 130 -2.48 -3.75 -5.37
N ALA A 131 -2.62 -5.06 -5.09
CA ALA A 131 -2.18 -5.67 -3.84
C ALA A 131 -0.66 -5.58 -3.65
N ARG A 132 0.13 -5.78 -4.73
CA ARG A 132 1.60 -5.59 -4.70
C ARG A 132 1.96 -4.16 -4.32
N VAL A 133 1.36 -3.16 -4.97
CA VAL A 133 1.64 -1.73 -4.70
C VAL A 133 1.19 -1.34 -3.29
N GLU A 134 0.04 -1.82 -2.81
CA GLU A 134 -0.44 -1.55 -1.45
C GLU A 134 0.53 -2.11 -0.39
N LYS A 135 1.13 -3.27 -0.65
CA LYS A 135 2.16 -3.85 0.22
C LYS A 135 3.41 -2.97 0.26
N GLU A 136 3.88 -2.48 -0.89
CA GLU A 136 5.03 -1.56 -0.95
C GLU A 136 4.72 -0.22 -0.23
N LEU A 137 3.50 0.31 -0.39
CA LEU A 137 3.06 1.49 0.36
C LEU A 137 3.05 1.27 1.88
N SER A 138 2.71 0.06 2.34
CA SER A 138 2.77 -0.28 3.76
C SER A 138 4.22 -0.27 4.26
N TYR A 139 5.14 -0.89 3.54
CA TYR A 139 6.58 -0.87 3.87
C TYR A 139 7.14 0.55 3.90
N SER A 140 6.73 1.39 2.94
CA SER A 140 7.15 2.81 2.93
C SER A 140 6.72 3.55 4.20
N ARG A 141 5.50 3.30 4.68
CA ARG A 141 5.01 3.91 5.93
C ARG A 141 5.80 3.43 7.15
N GLU A 142 6.14 2.16 7.20
CA GLU A 142 6.98 1.61 8.27
C GLU A 142 8.38 2.21 8.26
N LEU A 143 8.97 2.39 7.07
CA LEU A 143 10.26 3.07 6.89
C LEU A 143 10.22 4.51 7.41
N ILE A 144 9.19 5.28 7.06
CA ILE A 144 9.01 6.65 7.52
C ILE A 144 8.87 6.69 9.04
N MET A 145 8.10 5.77 9.63
CA MET A 145 7.94 5.69 11.09
C MET A 145 9.25 5.32 11.80
N GLY A 146 10.05 4.42 11.21
CA GLY A 146 11.39 4.08 11.71
C GLY A 146 12.34 5.28 11.66
N ALA A 147 12.41 5.95 10.52
CA ALA A 147 13.24 7.15 10.33
C ALA A 147 12.85 8.26 11.32
N LYS A 148 11.54 8.47 11.53
CA LYS A 148 11.04 9.44 12.52
C LYS A 148 11.52 9.14 13.93
N LYS A 149 11.47 7.89 14.37
CA LYS A 149 11.96 7.49 15.71
C LYS A 149 13.45 7.78 15.89
N ILE A 150 14.26 7.50 14.85
CA ILE A 150 15.70 7.80 14.89
C ILE A 150 15.92 9.31 14.98
N TRP A 151 15.21 10.09 14.16
CA TRP A 151 15.27 11.55 14.15
C TRP A 151 14.90 12.17 15.50
N ASP A 152 13.77 11.75 16.07
CA ASP A 152 13.30 12.23 17.37
C ASP A 152 14.28 11.84 18.51
N GLY A 153 14.87 10.63 18.44
CA GLY A 153 15.88 10.17 19.39
C GLY A 153 17.16 11.01 19.36
N ARG A 154 17.65 11.37 18.18
CA ARG A 154 18.83 12.26 18.03
C ARG A 154 18.56 13.65 18.61
N ARG A 155 17.44 14.27 18.24
CA ARG A 155 17.05 15.59 18.75
C ARG A 155 16.86 15.64 20.25
N SER A 156 16.36 14.57 20.85
CA SER A 156 16.19 14.48 22.30
C SER A 156 17.53 14.36 23.04
N SER A 157 18.55 13.77 22.41
CA SER A 157 19.90 13.68 22.98
C SER A 157 20.69 15.00 22.84
N GLU A 158 20.35 15.85 21.88
CA GLU A 158 20.95 17.16 21.64
C GLU A 158 20.27 18.30 22.43
N ALA A 159 19.05 18.06 22.95
CA ALA A 159 18.37 19.06 23.76
C ALA A 159 19.19 19.35 25.02
N PRO A 160 19.63 20.59 25.27
CA PRO A 160 20.33 20.92 26.50
C PRO A 160 19.44 20.52 27.65
N THR A 161 19.99 19.74 28.59
CA THR A 161 19.31 19.44 29.85
C THR A 161 18.83 20.76 30.42
N PRO A 162 17.52 20.96 30.64
CA PRO A 162 17.07 22.20 31.26
C PRO A 162 17.83 22.39 32.56
N THR A 163 18.76 23.33 32.59
CA THR A 163 19.41 23.76 33.81
C THR A 163 18.28 24.36 34.63
N ILE A 164 17.75 23.58 35.57
CA ILE A 164 16.86 24.12 36.60
C ILE A 164 17.70 25.20 37.23
N PRO A 165 17.35 26.48 37.12
CA PRO A 165 18.09 27.50 37.84
C PRO A 165 18.04 27.08 39.32
N GLU A 166 19.21 26.89 39.94
CA GLU A 166 19.28 26.77 41.39
C GLU A 166 18.57 28.00 41.91
N THR A 167 17.35 27.82 42.37
CA THR A 167 16.62 28.86 43.07
C THR A 167 17.31 29.04 44.40
N ASP A 168 18.35 29.91 44.40
CA ASP A 168 18.88 30.44 45.66
C ASP A 168 17.69 31.01 46.43
N GLY A 169 17.24 30.25 47.44
CA GLY A 169 16.56 30.79 48.63
C GLY A 169 15.33 31.67 48.40
N VAL A 170 14.45 31.34 47.44
CA VAL A 170 13.13 31.98 47.42
C VAL A 170 12.22 31.15 48.31
N ASP A 171 11.95 31.64 49.53
CA ASP A 171 10.91 31.14 50.42
C ASP A 171 9.59 31.10 49.65
N LEU A 172 9.16 29.92 49.25
CA LEU A 172 7.82 29.73 48.67
C LEU A 172 6.77 30.02 49.75
N PRO A 173 5.79 30.90 49.53
CA PRO A 173 4.73 31.11 50.50
C PRO A 173 3.97 29.78 50.68
N GLU A 174 3.83 29.34 51.93
CA GLU A 174 3.01 28.19 52.31
C GLU A 174 1.57 28.40 51.83
N TYR A 175 1.21 27.76 50.72
CA TYR A 175 -0.19 27.65 50.32
C TYR A 175 -0.93 26.65 51.20
N THR A 176 -1.30 27.07 52.43
CA THR A 176 -2.14 26.30 53.36
C THR A 176 -3.63 26.54 53.07
N ASN A 177 -4.10 26.38 51.85
CA ASN A 177 -5.56 26.30 51.62
C ASN A 177 -5.86 25.65 50.28
N VAL A 178 -5.76 24.32 50.23
CA VAL A 178 -6.40 23.54 49.17
C VAL A 178 -7.78 23.11 49.69
N PRO A 179 -8.88 23.55 49.08
CA PRO A 179 -10.22 23.08 49.47
C PRO A 179 -10.35 21.58 49.19
N LYS A 180 -10.74 20.79 50.18
CA LYS A 180 -10.97 19.33 50.14
C LYS A 180 -12.20 18.93 49.29
N ALA A 181 -12.51 19.59 48.17
CA ALA A 181 -13.75 19.41 47.44
C ALA A 181 -13.67 18.59 46.13
N TYR A 182 -12.52 18.01 45.78
CA TYR A 182 -12.39 17.22 44.55
C TYR A 182 -11.66 15.88 44.74
N ILE A 183 -12.14 15.08 45.70
CA ILE A 183 -11.86 13.65 45.75
C ILE A 183 -13.22 12.93 45.81
N LYS A 184 -13.75 12.55 44.66
CA LYS A 184 -14.70 11.45 44.52
C LYS A 184 -14.31 10.63 43.31
#